data_3855d26d0830abae968b0cd43e92ae6d
#
_entry.id   3855d26d0830abae968b0cd43e92ae6d
#
_cell.length_a   1.000
_cell.length_b   1.000
_cell.length_c   1.000
_cell.angle_alpha   90.00
_cell.angle_beta   90.00
_cell.angle_gamma   90.00
#
_symmetry.space_group_name_H-M   'P 1'
#
loop_
_entity.id
_entity.type
_entity.pdbx_description
1 polymer ?
#
loop_
_entity_poly.entity_id
_entity_poly.type
_entity_poly.pdbx_seq_one_letter_code
_entity_poly.pdbx_strand_id
1 'polypeptide(L)'
;MPELTYFQAIIIGALQGVTELFPISSLGHSVLLPALVGGSWSHLVKENATGDSATSPYLAFVVALHVATALALLLFYRRDWVRIIGGFLTSVRDRQITTPTQRLAWLIILATIPVGITGLALEHSVRTVFAKPLAAALFLTINGLILLAGERLRRSAEHRASTRPSPAGVSESVRTPAPATSPPADMARSTAGTGAPPAAVSGRLIVTELRTLDTLAYREGIVIGLFQTLALLAGISRSGVTMVAGLLRGLDHEDAAKFSFLLATPVILAAGLLKLPSLAGPAAADIHGQVLAGALTAGIAAYASVRFLTRYFTTRTLTPFAVYSLVVGSACLLWSAITGV
;
A
#
# COMPACT_ATOMS: atom_id res chain seq x y z
N MET A 1 -4.82 -9.12 -37.19
CA MET A 1 -4.01 -8.80 -36.00
C MET A 1 -4.05 -9.98 -35.06
N PRO A 2 -2.99 -10.35 -34.34
CA PRO A 2 -3.09 -11.43 -33.36
C PRO A 2 -4.03 -10.98 -32.24
N GLU A 3 -5.21 -11.58 -32.24
CA GLU A 3 -6.23 -11.32 -31.22
C GLU A 3 -5.75 -11.81 -29.84
N LEU A 4 -6.09 -11.09 -28.77
CA LEU A 4 -5.86 -11.53 -27.39
C LEU A 4 -6.56 -12.88 -27.16
N THR A 5 -5.79 -13.94 -26.90
CA THR A 5 -6.37 -15.25 -26.61
C THR A 5 -6.90 -15.35 -25.18
N TYR A 6 -7.86 -16.25 -24.93
CA TYR A 6 -8.35 -16.54 -23.57
C TYR A 6 -7.23 -16.97 -22.63
N PHE A 7 -6.26 -17.76 -23.11
CA PHE A 7 -5.11 -18.20 -22.34
C PHE A 7 -4.26 -16.99 -21.88
N GLN A 8 -3.94 -16.07 -22.81
CA GLN A 8 -3.22 -14.83 -22.47
C GLN A 8 -4.00 -13.98 -21.47
N ALA A 9 -5.31 -13.83 -21.69
CA ALA A 9 -6.17 -13.04 -20.80
C ALA A 9 -6.19 -13.59 -19.38
N ILE A 10 -6.31 -14.92 -19.21
CA ILE A 10 -6.29 -15.57 -17.89
C ILE A 10 -4.92 -15.42 -17.21
N ILE A 11 -3.83 -15.65 -17.91
CA ILE A 11 -2.48 -15.53 -17.35
C ILE A 11 -2.17 -14.09 -16.94
N ILE A 12 -2.46 -13.11 -17.82
CA ILE A 12 -2.24 -11.68 -17.52
C ILE A 12 -3.18 -11.25 -16.38
N GLY A 13 -4.42 -11.74 -16.36
CA GLY A 13 -5.36 -11.47 -15.27
C GLY A 13 -4.86 -12.00 -13.93
N ALA A 14 -4.40 -13.25 -13.88
CA ALA A 14 -3.81 -13.83 -12.67
C ALA A 14 -2.57 -13.04 -12.21
N LEU A 15 -1.67 -12.73 -13.14
CA LEU A 15 -0.49 -11.93 -12.88
C LEU A 15 -0.86 -10.56 -12.31
N GLN A 16 -1.80 -9.86 -12.95
CA GLN A 16 -2.29 -8.55 -12.49
C GLN A 16 -2.82 -8.63 -11.06
N GLY A 17 -3.72 -9.59 -10.77
CA GLY A 17 -4.33 -9.71 -9.44
C GLY A 17 -3.33 -10.02 -8.34
N VAL A 18 -2.25 -10.74 -8.65
CA VAL A 18 -1.15 -10.98 -7.70
C VAL A 18 -0.27 -9.73 -7.59
N THR A 19 0.31 -9.27 -8.68
CA THR A 19 1.39 -8.28 -8.68
C THR A 19 0.91 -6.87 -8.34
N GLU A 20 -0.40 -6.56 -8.47
CA GLU A 20 -0.98 -5.27 -8.06
C GLU A 20 -0.89 -5.03 -6.56
N LEU A 21 -1.07 -6.08 -5.75
CA LEU A 21 -1.09 -5.97 -4.30
C LEU A 21 0.25 -6.30 -3.66
N PHE A 22 0.97 -7.25 -4.24
CA PHE A 22 2.33 -7.54 -3.84
C PHE A 22 3.24 -6.35 -4.14
N PRO A 23 4.20 -6.01 -3.28
CA PRO A 23 5.06 -4.84 -3.47
C PRO A 23 6.15 -5.06 -4.54
N ILE A 24 5.76 -5.59 -5.73
CA ILE A 24 6.65 -6.02 -6.83
C ILE A 24 6.33 -5.41 -8.20
N SER A 25 5.36 -4.49 -8.27
CA SER A 25 4.93 -3.75 -9.47
C SER A 25 4.18 -4.58 -10.54
N SER A 26 2.87 -4.37 -10.65
CA SER A 26 2.04 -4.97 -11.71
C SER A 26 2.38 -4.44 -13.11
N LEU A 27 2.56 -3.12 -13.25
CA LEU A 27 2.96 -2.50 -14.53
C LEU A 27 4.31 -3.01 -15.03
N GLY A 28 5.29 -3.21 -14.14
CA GLY A 28 6.57 -3.79 -14.51
C GLY A 28 6.40 -5.18 -15.10
N HIS A 29 5.63 -6.03 -14.45
CA HIS A 29 5.39 -7.40 -14.90
C HIS A 29 4.56 -7.49 -16.18
N SER A 30 3.58 -6.60 -16.37
CA SER A 30 2.77 -6.54 -17.60
C SER A 30 3.56 -6.09 -18.84
N VAL A 31 4.72 -5.45 -18.64
CA VAL A 31 5.67 -5.10 -19.72
C VAL A 31 6.72 -6.20 -19.90
N LEU A 32 7.32 -6.66 -18.78
CA LEU A 32 8.45 -7.61 -18.82
C LEU A 32 8.03 -9.01 -19.26
N LEU A 33 6.90 -9.56 -18.77
CA LEU A 33 6.49 -10.91 -19.10
C LEU A 33 6.24 -11.08 -20.62
N PRO A 34 5.45 -10.24 -21.29
CA PRO A 34 5.27 -10.34 -22.73
C PRO A 34 6.57 -10.14 -23.52
N ALA A 35 7.47 -9.27 -23.07
CA ALA A 35 8.77 -9.07 -23.71
C ALA A 35 9.66 -10.30 -23.61
N LEU A 36 9.66 -10.99 -22.46
CA LEU A 36 10.44 -12.22 -22.22
C LEU A 36 9.89 -13.43 -23.00
N VAL A 37 8.56 -13.57 -23.07
CA VAL A 37 7.92 -14.69 -23.80
C VAL A 37 8.07 -14.50 -25.31
N GLY A 38 8.07 -13.28 -25.80
CA GLY A 38 8.21 -12.98 -27.23
C GLY A 38 6.99 -13.40 -28.06
N GLY A 39 7.19 -13.52 -29.39
CA GLY A 39 6.14 -13.97 -30.32
C GLY A 39 4.87 -13.13 -30.24
N SER A 40 3.70 -13.78 -30.19
CA SER A 40 2.39 -13.11 -30.09
C SER A 40 2.22 -12.25 -28.85
N TRP A 41 2.92 -12.54 -27.75
CA TRP A 41 2.85 -11.76 -26.51
C TRP A 41 3.53 -10.39 -26.65
N SER A 42 4.65 -10.31 -27.38
CA SER A 42 5.36 -9.03 -27.58
C SER A 42 4.53 -8.01 -28.39
N HIS A 43 3.63 -8.47 -29.25
CA HIS A 43 2.71 -7.61 -30.00
C HIS A 43 1.74 -6.86 -29.07
N LEU A 44 1.25 -7.49 -28.00
CA LEU A 44 0.35 -6.87 -27.03
C LEU A 44 0.95 -5.60 -26.38
N VAL A 45 2.27 -5.60 -26.12
CA VAL A 45 2.96 -4.45 -25.51
C VAL A 45 3.29 -3.39 -26.56
N LYS A 46 3.66 -3.79 -27.79
CA LYS A 46 3.98 -2.85 -28.87
C LYS A 46 2.76 -2.03 -29.30
N GLU A 47 1.59 -2.65 -29.39
CA GLU A 47 0.33 -1.96 -29.68
C GLU A 47 -0.01 -0.90 -28.61
N ASN A 48 0.31 -1.18 -27.35
CA ASN A 48 0.10 -0.24 -26.26
C ASN A 48 1.06 0.96 -26.30
N ALA A 49 2.27 0.79 -26.85
CA ALA A 49 3.29 1.83 -26.95
C ALA A 49 3.13 2.74 -28.18
N THR A 50 2.52 2.26 -29.27
CA THR A 50 2.46 2.97 -30.56
C THR A 50 1.05 3.39 -30.96
N GLY A 51 0.01 2.83 -30.34
CA GLY A 51 -1.40 3.11 -30.66
C GLY A 51 -1.91 4.40 -30.03
N ASP A 52 -2.85 5.04 -30.75
CA ASP A 52 -3.65 6.12 -30.18
C ASP A 52 -4.39 5.57 -28.95
N SER A 53 -4.10 6.14 -27.78
CA SER A 53 -4.50 5.57 -26.48
C SER A 53 -6.03 5.43 -26.29
N ALA A 54 -6.82 6.05 -27.15
CA ALA A 54 -8.28 5.95 -27.15
C ALA A 54 -8.80 4.67 -27.82
N THR A 55 -7.96 3.96 -28.61
CA THR A 55 -8.41 2.86 -29.49
C THR A 55 -7.70 1.52 -29.26
N SER A 56 -6.78 1.42 -28.29
CA SER A 56 -6.05 0.16 -28.02
C SER A 56 -6.94 -0.85 -27.26
N PRO A 57 -7.26 -2.03 -27.85
CA PRO A 57 -8.01 -3.09 -27.17
C PRO A 57 -7.28 -3.61 -25.93
N TYR A 58 -5.94 -3.70 -26.00
CA TYR A 58 -5.14 -4.16 -24.89
C TYR A 58 -5.15 -3.20 -23.69
N LEU A 59 -5.18 -1.88 -23.94
CA LEU A 59 -5.32 -0.91 -22.85
C LEU A 59 -6.68 -1.06 -22.16
N ALA A 60 -7.75 -1.21 -22.94
CA ALA A 60 -9.10 -1.45 -22.41
C ALA A 60 -9.13 -2.71 -21.52
N PHE A 61 -8.49 -3.79 -22.00
CA PHE A 61 -8.30 -5.02 -21.23
C PHE A 61 -7.57 -4.78 -19.89
N VAL A 62 -6.40 -4.12 -19.92
CA VAL A 62 -5.62 -3.85 -18.71
C VAL A 62 -6.42 -2.98 -17.71
N VAL A 63 -7.18 -2.01 -18.18
CA VAL A 63 -8.05 -1.18 -17.32
C VAL A 63 -9.12 -2.04 -16.64
N ALA A 64 -9.73 -2.98 -17.36
CA ALA A 64 -10.72 -3.89 -16.77
C ALA A 64 -10.11 -4.76 -15.67
N LEU A 65 -8.88 -5.23 -15.84
CA LEU A 65 -8.14 -5.98 -14.81
C LEU A 65 -7.92 -5.14 -13.55
N HIS A 66 -7.53 -3.87 -13.70
CA HIS A 66 -7.36 -2.96 -12.57
C HIS A 66 -8.69 -2.71 -11.84
N VAL A 67 -9.78 -2.47 -12.57
CA VAL A 67 -11.11 -2.31 -11.97
C VAL A 67 -11.52 -3.56 -11.19
N ALA A 68 -11.31 -4.75 -11.75
CA ALA A 68 -11.58 -6.01 -11.05
C ALA A 68 -10.77 -6.15 -9.76
N THR A 69 -9.50 -5.76 -9.78
CA THR A 69 -8.64 -5.73 -8.58
C THR A 69 -9.16 -4.75 -7.54
N ALA A 70 -9.59 -3.55 -7.95
CA ALA A 70 -10.16 -2.56 -7.02
C ALA A 70 -11.49 -3.04 -6.42
N LEU A 71 -12.33 -3.72 -7.20
CA LEU A 71 -13.57 -4.33 -6.71
C LEU A 71 -13.28 -5.45 -5.70
N ALA A 72 -12.23 -6.25 -5.92
CA ALA A 72 -11.77 -7.26 -4.95
C ALA A 72 -11.33 -6.62 -3.62
N LEU A 73 -10.61 -5.48 -3.67
CA LEU A 73 -10.25 -4.71 -2.47
C LEU A 73 -11.47 -4.13 -1.76
N LEU A 74 -12.43 -3.56 -2.51
CA LEU A 74 -13.69 -3.08 -1.96
C LEU A 74 -14.46 -4.21 -1.25
N LEU A 75 -14.53 -5.38 -1.87
CA LEU A 75 -15.21 -6.54 -1.30
C LEU A 75 -14.52 -7.04 -0.03
N PHE A 76 -13.18 -7.09 -0.03
CA PHE A 76 -12.40 -7.51 1.12
C PHE A 76 -12.53 -6.53 2.29
N TYR A 77 -12.36 -5.24 2.04
CA TYR A 77 -12.45 -4.16 3.03
C TYR A 77 -13.85 -3.52 3.11
N ARG A 78 -14.93 -4.23 2.69
CA ARG A 78 -16.29 -3.65 2.63
C ARG A 78 -16.76 -3.01 3.93
N ARG A 79 -16.41 -3.61 5.08
CA ARG A 79 -16.77 -3.07 6.39
C ARG A 79 -16.00 -1.79 6.73
N ASP A 80 -14.72 -1.75 6.38
CA ASP A 80 -13.89 -0.55 6.56
C ASP A 80 -14.41 0.56 5.63
N TRP A 81 -14.73 0.24 4.36
CA TRP A 81 -15.26 1.23 3.41
C TRP A 81 -16.61 1.80 3.83
N VAL A 82 -17.54 1.00 4.34
CA VAL A 82 -18.81 1.49 4.88
C VAL A 82 -18.57 2.48 6.02
N ARG A 83 -17.66 2.17 6.95
CA ARG A 83 -17.29 3.07 8.05
C ARG A 83 -16.60 4.34 7.54
N ILE A 84 -15.65 4.23 6.61
CA ILE A 84 -14.91 5.37 6.05
C ILE A 84 -15.86 6.32 5.32
N ILE A 85 -16.73 5.79 4.46
CA ILE A 85 -17.72 6.61 3.73
C ILE A 85 -18.71 7.24 4.70
N GLY A 86 -19.24 6.47 5.67
CA GLY A 86 -20.10 7.01 6.73
C GLY A 86 -19.41 8.09 7.56
N GLY A 87 -18.13 7.88 7.93
CA GLY A 87 -17.31 8.88 8.62
C GLY A 87 -17.10 10.14 7.79
N PHE A 88 -16.83 10.01 6.49
CA PHE A 88 -16.74 11.15 5.58
C PHE A 88 -18.04 11.96 5.56
N LEU A 89 -19.16 11.29 5.30
CA LEU A 89 -20.48 11.96 5.20
C LEU A 89 -20.87 12.69 6.51
N THR A 90 -20.65 12.05 7.66
CA THR A 90 -20.93 12.66 8.95
C THR A 90 -20.01 13.87 9.22
N SER A 91 -18.71 13.77 8.88
CA SER A 91 -17.78 14.88 9.06
C SER A 91 -18.15 16.10 8.21
N VAL A 92 -18.63 15.88 6.98
CA VAL A 92 -19.10 16.95 6.08
C VAL A 92 -20.40 17.58 6.61
N ARG A 93 -21.37 16.73 7.03
CA ARG A 93 -22.65 17.20 7.58
C ARG A 93 -22.46 18.01 8.86
N ASP A 94 -21.65 17.50 9.79
CA ASP A 94 -21.46 18.09 11.10
C ASP A 94 -20.34 19.18 11.09
N ARG A 95 -19.65 19.34 9.96
CA ARG A 95 -18.54 20.28 9.75
C ARG A 95 -17.42 20.15 10.79
N GLN A 96 -17.23 18.95 11.30
CA GLN A 96 -16.24 18.63 12.34
C GLN A 96 -15.62 17.26 12.09
N ILE A 97 -14.38 17.11 12.52
CA ILE A 97 -13.64 15.82 12.48
C ILE A 97 -13.33 15.44 13.93
N THR A 98 -14.16 14.59 14.50
CA THR A 98 -14.11 14.21 15.92
C THR A 98 -13.67 12.77 16.13
N THR A 99 -13.82 11.89 15.11
CA THR A 99 -13.52 10.47 15.23
C THR A 99 -12.31 10.04 14.39
N PRO A 100 -11.58 8.99 14.79
CA PRO A 100 -10.48 8.42 13.99
C PRO A 100 -10.91 8.02 12.58
N THR A 101 -12.12 7.46 12.43
CA THR A 101 -12.65 7.05 11.12
C THR A 101 -12.89 8.25 10.18
N GLN A 102 -13.42 9.37 10.70
CA GLN A 102 -13.57 10.61 9.93
C GLN A 102 -12.21 11.13 9.49
N ARG A 103 -11.22 11.09 10.38
CA ARG A 103 -9.85 11.49 10.08
C ARG A 103 -9.21 10.60 9.00
N LEU A 104 -9.39 9.27 9.09
CA LEU A 104 -8.89 8.32 8.09
C LEU A 104 -9.50 8.59 6.70
N ALA A 105 -10.79 8.91 6.63
CA ALA A 105 -11.45 9.25 5.37
C ALA A 105 -10.77 10.46 4.69
N TRP A 106 -10.52 11.53 5.43
CA TRP A 106 -9.83 12.70 4.91
C TRP A 106 -8.35 12.43 4.58
N LEU A 107 -7.67 11.59 5.36
CA LEU A 107 -6.29 11.15 5.05
C LEU A 107 -6.23 10.43 3.71
N ILE A 108 -7.16 9.53 3.42
CA ILE A 108 -7.23 8.81 2.13
C ILE A 108 -7.46 9.80 0.99
N ILE A 109 -8.39 10.74 1.13
CA ILE A 109 -8.66 11.76 0.11
C ILE A 109 -7.41 12.61 -0.14
N LEU A 110 -6.82 13.17 0.90
CA LEU A 110 -5.64 14.03 0.79
C LEU A 110 -4.43 13.30 0.21
N ALA A 111 -4.23 12.03 0.58
CA ALA A 111 -3.14 11.22 0.06
C ALA A 111 -3.37 10.76 -1.40
N THR A 112 -4.61 10.78 -1.89
CA THR A 112 -4.94 10.44 -3.28
C THR A 112 -4.71 11.61 -4.24
N ILE A 113 -4.85 12.86 -3.77
CA ILE A 113 -4.73 14.07 -4.61
C ILE A 113 -3.38 14.15 -5.35
N PRO A 114 -2.21 13.98 -4.69
CA PRO A 114 -0.92 14.12 -5.38
C PRO A 114 -0.77 13.16 -6.56
N VAL A 115 -1.09 11.89 -6.37
CA VAL A 115 -0.97 10.89 -7.44
C VAL A 115 -2.01 11.11 -8.54
N GLY A 116 -3.20 11.58 -8.21
CA GLY A 116 -4.24 11.93 -9.18
C GLY A 116 -3.80 13.07 -10.08
N ILE A 117 -3.32 14.18 -9.52
CA ILE A 117 -2.83 15.35 -10.29
C ILE A 117 -1.62 14.94 -11.14
N THR A 118 -0.63 14.27 -10.55
CA THR A 118 0.59 13.87 -11.26
C THR A 118 0.28 12.85 -12.35
N GLY A 119 -0.62 11.89 -12.10
CA GLY A 119 -1.05 10.89 -13.08
C GLY A 119 -1.71 11.53 -14.30
N LEU A 120 -2.61 12.48 -14.10
CA LEU A 120 -3.25 13.22 -15.19
C LEU A 120 -2.25 14.10 -15.95
N ALA A 121 -1.36 14.80 -15.26
CA ALA A 121 -0.38 15.69 -15.88
C ALA A 121 0.69 14.95 -16.68
N LEU A 122 1.11 13.76 -16.24
CA LEU A 122 2.20 13.00 -16.83
C LEU A 122 1.73 11.78 -17.63
N GLU A 123 0.43 11.60 -17.86
CA GLU A 123 -0.14 10.42 -18.52
C GLU A 123 0.59 10.08 -19.82
N HIS A 124 0.77 11.07 -20.71
CA HIS A 124 1.41 10.86 -22.00
C HIS A 124 2.89 10.47 -21.87
N SER A 125 3.65 11.19 -21.04
CA SER A 125 5.09 10.94 -20.85
C SER A 125 5.36 9.58 -20.19
N VAL A 126 4.53 9.20 -19.22
CA VAL A 126 4.63 7.91 -18.54
C VAL A 126 4.42 6.75 -19.51
N ARG A 127 3.44 6.86 -20.41
CA ARG A 127 3.14 5.82 -21.40
C ARG A 127 4.25 5.63 -22.43
N THR A 128 4.79 6.71 -22.95
CA THR A 128 5.75 6.65 -24.06
C THR A 128 7.17 6.31 -23.61
N VAL A 129 7.61 6.86 -22.48
CA VAL A 129 9.00 6.72 -22.01
C VAL A 129 9.21 5.49 -21.15
N PHE A 130 8.23 5.19 -20.26
CA PHE A 130 8.41 4.17 -19.23
C PHE A 130 7.79 2.80 -19.55
N ALA A 131 7.08 2.66 -20.69
CA ALA A 131 6.55 1.36 -21.14
C ALA A 131 7.60 0.44 -21.80
N LYS A 132 8.89 0.85 -21.81
CA LYS A 132 9.97 0.06 -22.40
C LYS A 132 10.45 -1.03 -21.43
N PRO A 133 10.73 -2.27 -21.89
CA PRO A 133 11.19 -3.36 -21.05
C PRO A 133 12.42 -3.03 -20.22
N LEU A 134 13.42 -2.36 -20.82
CA LEU A 134 14.63 -1.92 -20.14
C LEU A 134 14.32 -0.96 -18.98
N ALA A 135 13.43 0.01 -19.18
CA ALA A 135 13.02 0.95 -18.14
C ALA A 135 12.25 0.23 -17.01
N ALA A 136 11.35 -0.68 -17.36
CA ALA A 136 10.60 -1.48 -16.39
C ALA A 136 11.53 -2.36 -15.54
N ALA A 137 12.53 -2.99 -16.13
CA ALA A 137 13.54 -3.79 -15.42
C ALA A 137 14.40 -2.92 -14.49
N LEU A 138 14.84 -1.74 -14.95
CA LEU A 138 15.58 -0.79 -14.14
C LEU A 138 14.76 -0.33 -12.92
N PHE A 139 13.52 0.09 -13.14
CA PHE A 139 12.65 0.55 -12.06
C PHE A 139 12.23 -0.59 -11.12
N LEU A 140 12.10 -1.83 -11.60
CA LEU A 140 11.88 -2.98 -10.74
C LEU A 140 13.08 -3.23 -9.81
N THR A 141 14.29 -3.09 -10.33
CA THR A 141 15.53 -3.16 -9.52
C THR A 141 15.55 -2.03 -8.48
N ILE A 142 15.23 -0.80 -8.88
CA ILE A 142 15.12 0.35 -7.97
C ILE A 142 14.03 0.11 -6.91
N ASN A 143 12.89 -0.47 -7.29
CA ASN A 143 11.86 -0.86 -6.34
C ASN A 143 12.42 -1.79 -5.25
N GLY A 144 13.18 -2.81 -5.63
CA GLY A 144 13.85 -3.69 -4.67
C GLY A 144 14.79 -2.95 -3.71
N LEU A 145 15.56 -1.95 -4.22
CA LEU A 145 16.40 -1.10 -3.38
C LEU A 145 15.59 -0.23 -2.42
N ILE A 146 14.48 0.36 -2.88
CA ILE A 146 13.58 1.18 -2.05
C ILE A 146 13.01 0.34 -0.90
N LEU A 147 12.49 -0.87 -1.19
CA LEU A 147 11.94 -1.76 -0.18
C LEU A 147 13.01 -2.17 0.86
N LEU A 148 14.20 -2.52 0.39
CA LEU A 148 15.30 -2.92 1.26
C LEU A 148 15.80 -1.75 2.13
N ALA A 149 15.94 -0.57 1.53
CA ALA A 149 16.33 0.64 2.25
C ALA A 149 15.28 1.02 3.31
N GLY A 150 13.99 0.99 2.96
CA GLY A 150 12.90 1.25 3.90
C GLY A 150 12.94 0.33 5.11
N GLU A 151 13.13 -0.97 4.88
CA GLU A 151 13.21 -1.97 5.93
C GLU A 151 14.44 -1.79 6.83
N ARG A 152 15.61 -1.48 6.23
CA ARG A 152 16.84 -1.20 6.98
C ARG A 152 16.74 0.06 7.83
N LEU A 153 16.21 1.13 7.25
CA LEU A 153 16.04 2.40 7.97
C LEU A 153 15.07 2.25 9.16
N ARG A 154 13.98 1.52 8.98
CA ARG A 154 13.04 1.21 10.06
C ARG A 154 13.76 0.47 11.21
N ARG A 155 14.44 -0.64 10.91
CA ARG A 155 15.18 -1.42 11.94
C ARG A 155 16.23 -0.59 12.64
N SER A 156 16.93 0.27 11.90
CA SER A 156 17.92 1.19 12.52
C SER A 156 17.27 2.20 13.45
N ALA A 157 16.07 2.70 13.12
CA ALA A 157 15.33 3.61 13.98
C ALA A 157 14.84 2.91 15.27
N GLU A 158 14.32 1.69 15.15
CA GLU A 158 13.91 0.87 16.31
C GLU A 158 15.09 0.58 17.25
N HIS A 159 16.24 0.20 16.70
CA HIS A 159 17.44 -0.06 17.48
C HIS A 159 17.93 1.20 18.21
N ARG A 160 17.94 2.36 17.56
CA ARG A 160 18.30 3.64 18.19
C ARG A 160 17.32 4.04 19.29
N ALA A 161 16.03 3.76 19.13
CA ALA A 161 15.02 4.03 20.15
C ALA A 161 15.22 3.14 21.39
N SER A 162 15.58 1.88 21.21
CA SER A 162 15.82 0.91 22.30
C SER A 162 17.14 1.17 23.04
N THR A 163 18.14 1.78 22.38
CA THR A 163 19.45 2.09 22.98
C THR A 163 19.54 3.48 23.61
N ARG A 164 18.50 4.32 23.49
CA ARG A 164 18.47 5.60 24.19
C ARG A 164 18.38 5.35 25.69
N PRO A 165 19.34 5.86 26.52
CA PRO A 165 19.21 5.77 27.95
C PRO A 165 17.87 6.42 28.36
N SER A 166 17.11 5.75 29.20
CA SER A 166 15.98 6.39 29.89
C SER A 166 16.52 7.68 30.51
N PRO A 167 15.80 8.82 30.43
CA PRO A 167 16.26 10.03 31.12
C PRO A 167 16.45 9.67 32.60
N ALA A 168 17.68 9.41 32.97
CA ALA A 168 18.09 9.13 34.33
C ALA A 168 17.85 10.40 35.13
N GLY A 169 17.01 10.29 36.11
CA GLY A 169 16.90 11.37 37.10
C GLY A 169 15.56 11.53 37.76
N VAL A 170 14.97 10.44 38.23
CA VAL A 170 14.29 10.50 39.53
C VAL A 170 14.83 9.32 40.33
N SER A 171 16.01 9.58 40.96
CA SER A 171 16.42 8.79 42.13
C SER A 171 15.37 9.00 43.19
N GLU A 172 14.34 8.16 43.19
CA GLU A 172 13.51 7.98 44.37
C GLU A 172 14.41 7.32 45.42
N SER A 173 15.02 8.17 46.26
CA SER A 173 15.67 7.74 47.47
C SER A 173 14.62 6.95 48.26
N VAL A 174 14.74 5.62 48.21
CA VAL A 174 14.04 4.73 49.14
C VAL A 174 14.49 5.14 50.54
N ARG A 175 13.73 6.01 51.18
CA ARG A 175 13.79 6.20 52.62
C ARG A 175 13.25 4.92 53.23
N THR A 176 14.14 4.09 53.71
CA THR A 176 13.84 2.99 54.63
C THR A 176 13.14 3.58 55.85
N PRO A 177 11.90 3.20 56.18
CA PRO A 177 11.30 3.65 57.45
C PRO A 177 12.03 2.96 58.63
N ALA A 178 12.45 3.77 59.57
CA ALA A 178 12.95 3.29 60.86
C ALA A 178 11.83 2.54 61.62
N PRO A 179 12.15 1.53 62.40
CA PRO A 179 11.16 0.72 63.14
C PRO A 179 10.41 1.59 64.16
N ALA A 180 9.12 1.68 64.01
CA ALA A 180 8.22 2.37 64.95
C ALA A 180 8.03 1.58 66.22
N THR A 181 8.39 2.21 67.35
CA THR A 181 7.98 1.80 68.73
C THR A 181 6.48 2.07 68.88
N SER A 182 5.78 1.11 69.50
CA SER A 182 4.34 1.09 69.77
C SER A 182 3.89 2.24 70.69
N PRO A 183 2.71 2.86 70.46
CA PRO A 183 2.02 3.70 71.41
C PRO A 183 0.80 3.04 72.04
N PRO A 184 0.37 3.53 73.22
CA PRO A 184 -0.79 2.96 73.93
C PRO A 184 -2.13 3.48 73.40
N ALA A 185 -3.15 2.67 73.67
CA ALA A 185 -4.54 2.89 73.35
C ALA A 185 -5.10 4.15 74.04
N ASP A 186 -5.85 4.97 73.31
CA ASP A 186 -7.19 5.37 73.67
C ASP A 186 -7.84 6.33 72.69
N MET A 187 -9.15 6.24 72.67
CA MET A 187 -10.17 7.17 72.14
C MET A 187 -10.59 7.09 70.66
N ALA A 188 -11.79 6.53 70.59
CA ALA A 188 -12.72 6.57 69.50
C ALA A 188 -13.21 7.97 69.08
N ARG A 189 -13.46 8.17 67.81
CA ARG A 189 -14.69 8.65 67.16
C ARG A 189 -14.46 9.28 65.78
N SER A 190 -15.19 8.66 64.85
CA SER A 190 -15.94 9.30 63.77
C SER A 190 -15.27 10.35 62.85
N THR A 191 -15.10 9.96 61.59
CA THR A 191 -15.84 10.58 60.45
C THR A 191 -15.51 9.84 59.15
N ALA A 192 -16.54 9.62 58.36
CA ALA A 192 -16.49 9.02 57.03
C ALA A 192 -15.71 9.94 56.07
N GLY A 193 -14.72 9.40 55.37
CA GLY A 193 -13.98 10.04 54.30
C GLY A 193 -13.66 8.97 53.25
N THR A 194 -14.27 9.13 52.09
CA THR A 194 -14.11 8.33 50.89
C THR A 194 -12.64 8.15 50.54
N GLY A 195 -12.11 6.97 50.82
CA GLY A 195 -10.76 6.57 50.40
C GLY A 195 -10.78 6.08 48.96
N ALA A 196 -10.24 6.87 48.04
CA ALA A 196 -9.85 6.39 46.72
C ALA A 196 -8.76 5.30 46.88
N PRO A 197 -8.81 4.20 46.11
CA PRO A 197 -7.79 3.16 46.19
C PRO A 197 -6.44 3.75 45.69
N PRO A 198 -5.31 3.34 46.24
CA PRO A 198 -4.01 3.80 45.75
C PRO A 198 -3.84 3.36 44.30
N ALA A 199 -3.54 4.31 43.46
CA ALA A 199 -3.19 4.07 42.05
C ALA A 199 -2.01 3.08 42.03
N ALA A 200 -2.25 1.89 41.52
CA ALA A 200 -1.20 0.96 41.19
C ALA A 200 -0.28 1.65 40.17
N VAL A 201 0.93 1.98 40.58
CA VAL A 201 2.00 2.43 39.70
C VAL A 201 2.41 1.22 38.86
N SER A 202 1.63 1.00 37.76
CA SER A 202 2.07 0.12 36.69
C SER A 202 3.35 0.73 36.14
N GLY A 203 4.46 0.05 36.40
CA GLY A 203 5.73 0.31 35.70
C GLY A 203 5.47 0.21 34.19
N ARG A 204 5.22 1.36 33.59
CA ARG A 204 5.03 1.49 32.15
C ARG A 204 6.39 1.25 31.51
N LEU A 205 6.64 -0.01 31.15
CA LEU A 205 7.63 -0.31 30.12
C LEU A 205 7.33 0.66 28.98
N ILE A 206 8.27 1.55 28.66
CA ILE A 206 8.24 2.38 27.45
C ILE A 206 8.48 1.39 26.31
N VAL A 207 7.48 0.60 25.99
CA VAL A 207 7.34 0.01 24.66
C VAL A 207 7.15 1.23 23.78
N THR A 208 8.08 1.47 22.86
CA THR A 208 7.89 2.43 21.77
C THR A 208 6.58 2.02 21.13
N GLU A 209 5.48 2.71 21.45
CA GLU A 209 4.16 2.36 20.93
C GLU A 209 4.26 2.48 19.43
N LEU A 210 4.18 1.34 18.73
CA LEU A 210 4.07 1.31 17.27
C LEU A 210 2.84 2.18 16.95
N ARG A 211 3.04 3.16 16.07
CA ARG A 211 1.98 4.08 15.70
C ARG A 211 0.94 3.35 14.89
N THR A 212 -0.33 3.55 15.21
CA THR A 212 -1.46 3.04 14.46
C THR A 212 -1.93 4.05 13.40
N LEU A 213 -2.72 3.61 12.44
CA LEU A 213 -3.31 4.46 11.40
C LEU A 213 -4.05 5.66 11.97
N ASP A 214 -4.70 5.49 13.13
CA ASP A 214 -5.48 6.53 13.79
C ASP A 214 -4.63 7.70 14.32
N THR A 215 -3.32 7.49 14.46
CA THR A 215 -2.37 8.51 14.97
C THR A 215 -1.67 9.29 13.86
N LEU A 216 -1.85 8.93 12.57
CA LEU A 216 -1.21 9.62 11.45
C LEU A 216 -1.68 11.08 11.35
N ALA A 217 -0.74 12.01 11.19
CA ALA A 217 -1.04 13.40 10.89
C ALA A 217 -1.38 13.57 9.39
N TYR A 218 -2.20 14.57 9.05
CA TYR A 218 -2.54 14.86 7.65
C TYR A 218 -1.31 15.09 6.76
N ARG A 219 -0.30 15.79 7.28
CA ARG A 219 0.99 16.00 6.59
C ARG A 219 1.68 14.69 6.25
N GLU A 220 1.60 13.70 7.14
CA GLU A 220 2.20 12.38 6.92
C GLU A 220 1.43 11.60 5.86
N GLY A 221 0.08 11.69 5.86
CA GLY A 221 -0.75 11.12 4.81
C GLY A 221 -0.44 11.72 3.44
N ILE A 222 -0.25 13.03 3.34
CA ILE A 222 0.15 13.70 2.09
C ILE A 222 1.53 13.21 1.63
N VAL A 223 2.49 13.06 2.54
CA VAL A 223 3.82 12.52 2.18
C VAL A 223 3.72 11.09 1.66
N ILE A 224 2.92 10.22 2.31
CA ILE A 224 2.66 8.87 1.80
C ILE A 224 2.02 8.94 0.41
N GLY A 225 1.08 9.87 0.20
CA GLY A 225 0.47 10.15 -1.09
C GLY A 225 1.46 10.61 -2.16
N LEU A 226 2.44 11.45 -1.80
CA LEU A 226 3.52 11.85 -2.70
C LEU A 226 4.39 10.65 -3.10
N PHE A 227 4.68 9.72 -2.20
CA PHE A 227 5.40 8.50 -2.56
C PHE A 227 4.65 7.66 -3.60
N GLN A 228 3.31 7.70 -3.63
CA GLN A 228 2.54 7.01 -4.67
C GLN A 228 2.87 7.51 -6.09
N THR A 229 3.31 8.75 -6.27
CA THR A 229 3.64 9.29 -7.59
C THR A 229 4.80 8.54 -8.24
N LEU A 230 5.71 7.98 -7.44
CA LEU A 230 6.80 7.14 -7.93
C LEU A 230 6.28 5.88 -8.65
N ALA A 231 5.10 5.40 -8.29
CA ALA A 231 4.51 4.21 -8.91
C ALA A 231 3.95 4.46 -10.32
N LEU A 232 3.96 5.68 -10.80
CA LEU A 232 3.71 5.99 -12.22
C LEU A 232 4.84 5.43 -13.11
N LEU A 233 6.03 5.18 -12.56
CA LEU A 233 7.14 4.55 -13.25
C LEU A 233 6.92 3.02 -13.30
N ALA A 234 6.80 2.47 -14.52
CA ALA A 234 6.61 1.03 -14.70
C ALA A 234 7.80 0.27 -14.10
N GLY A 235 7.56 -0.58 -13.10
CA GLY A 235 8.59 -1.25 -12.30
C GLY A 235 8.60 -0.84 -10.83
N ILE A 236 8.16 0.39 -10.49
CA ILE A 236 7.95 0.78 -9.08
C ILE A 236 6.58 0.29 -8.62
N SER A 237 6.55 -0.34 -7.44
CA SER A 237 5.31 -0.83 -6.84
C SER A 237 4.63 0.25 -6.00
N ARG A 238 3.37 0.57 -6.33
CA ARG A 238 2.56 1.51 -5.54
C ARG A 238 2.37 1.02 -4.11
N SER A 239 2.00 -0.24 -3.93
CA SER A 239 1.87 -0.84 -2.60
C SER A 239 3.21 -0.81 -1.85
N GLY A 240 4.33 -1.09 -2.53
CA GLY A 240 5.66 -1.06 -1.95
C GLY A 240 6.07 0.32 -1.44
N VAL A 241 6.01 1.35 -2.28
CA VAL A 241 6.43 2.71 -1.89
C VAL A 241 5.53 3.34 -0.84
N THR A 242 4.22 3.07 -0.87
CA THR A 242 3.31 3.55 0.18
C THR A 242 3.54 2.85 1.51
N MET A 243 3.82 1.54 1.50
CA MET A 243 4.20 0.81 2.72
C MET A 243 5.51 1.34 3.29
N VAL A 244 6.55 1.51 2.46
CA VAL A 244 7.83 2.09 2.90
C VAL A 244 7.62 3.47 3.52
N ALA A 245 6.84 4.34 2.88
CA ALA A 245 6.53 5.66 3.43
C ALA A 245 5.80 5.57 4.78
N GLY A 246 4.85 4.64 4.94
CA GLY A 246 4.16 4.37 6.20
C GLY A 246 5.11 3.88 7.30
N LEU A 247 5.97 2.90 6.99
CA LEU A 247 6.99 2.37 7.90
C LEU A 247 7.96 3.46 8.39
N LEU A 248 8.39 4.35 7.48
CA LEU A 248 9.25 5.50 7.82
C LEU A 248 8.54 6.54 8.69
N ARG A 249 7.20 6.50 8.78
CA ARG A 249 6.39 7.32 9.70
C ARG A 249 6.05 6.60 11.01
N GLY A 250 6.60 5.41 11.21
CA GLY A 250 6.47 4.64 12.45
C GLY A 250 5.27 3.69 12.48
N LEU A 251 4.55 3.51 11.37
CA LEU A 251 3.53 2.46 11.28
C LEU A 251 4.18 1.08 11.35
N ASP A 252 3.46 0.09 11.87
CA ASP A 252 3.84 -1.29 11.70
C ASP A 252 3.56 -1.79 10.27
N HIS A 253 3.96 -3.02 9.95
CA HIS A 253 3.76 -3.58 8.61
C HIS A 253 2.29 -3.83 8.29
N GLU A 254 1.49 -4.21 9.27
CA GLU A 254 0.06 -4.48 9.11
C GLU A 254 -0.69 -3.19 8.75
N ASP A 255 -0.51 -2.13 9.53
CA ASP A 255 -1.15 -0.83 9.32
C ASP A 255 -0.63 -0.16 8.04
N ALA A 256 0.67 -0.25 7.75
CA ALA A 256 1.24 0.26 6.50
C ALA A 256 0.65 -0.45 5.27
N ALA A 257 0.47 -1.78 5.33
CA ALA A 257 -0.17 -2.55 4.27
C ALA A 257 -1.66 -2.20 4.14
N LYS A 258 -2.38 -2.16 5.26
CA LYS A 258 -3.80 -1.79 5.28
C LYS A 258 -4.01 -0.40 4.67
N PHE A 259 -3.22 0.60 5.08
CA PHE A 259 -3.32 1.94 4.53
C PHE A 259 -3.01 1.98 3.03
N SER A 260 -1.97 1.26 2.60
CA SER A 260 -1.61 1.13 1.19
C SER A 260 -2.76 0.54 0.35
N PHE A 261 -3.43 -0.52 0.84
CA PHE A 261 -4.55 -1.15 0.14
C PHE A 261 -5.80 -0.27 0.12
N LEU A 262 -6.07 0.47 1.19
CA LEU A 262 -7.15 1.46 1.21
C LEU A 262 -6.89 2.61 0.25
N LEU A 263 -5.65 3.12 0.15
CA LEU A 263 -5.27 4.15 -0.84
C LEU A 263 -5.35 3.65 -2.27
N ALA A 264 -5.07 2.36 -2.50
CA ALA A 264 -5.16 1.72 -3.81
C ALA A 264 -6.54 1.87 -4.44
N THR A 265 -7.56 1.61 -3.64
CA THR A 265 -8.94 1.48 -4.11
C THR A 265 -9.45 2.72 -4.83
N PRO A 266 -9.45 3.94 -4.23
CA PRO A 266 -9.94 5.14 -4.93
C PRO A 266 -9.06 5.52 -6.13
N VAL A 267 -7.75 5.33 -6.06
CA VAL A 267 -6.85 5.65 -7.18
C VAL A 267 -7.14 4.78 -8.39
N ILE A 268 -7.25 3.45 -8.19
CA ILE A 268 -7.50 2.51 -9.28
C ILE A 268 -8.92 2.70 -9.83
N LEU A 269 -9.91 2.89 -8.96
CA LEU A 269 -11.29 3.12 -9.41
C LEU A 269 -11.40 4.41 -10.21
N ALA A 270 -10.80 5.51 -9.77
CA ALA A 270 -10.83 6.77 -10.50
C ALA A 270 -10.17 6.61 -11.89
N ALA A 271 -8.99 5.99 -11.96
CA ALA A 271 -8.32 5.70 -13.21
C ALA A 271 -9.16 4.78 -14.13
N GLY A 272 -9.78 3.75 -13.54
CA GLY A 272 -10.67 2.82 -14.24
C GLY A 272 -11.90 3.51 -14.82
N LEU A 273 -12.60 4.31 -14.02
CA LEU A 273 -13.80 5.05 -14.43
C LEU A 273 -13.52 6.03 -15.57
N LEU A 274 -12.36 6.72 -15.53
CA LEU A 274 -11.95 7.62 -16.61
C LEU A 274 -11.73 6.89 -17.96
N LYS A 275 -11.36 5.62 -17.92
CA LYS A 275 -11.06 4.81 -19.11
C LYS A 275 -12.17 3.82 -19.48
N LEU A 276 -13.21 3.68 -18.67
CA LEU A 276 -14.36 2.80 -18.97
C LEU A 276 -15.02 3.05 -20.34
N PRO A 277 -15.14 4.30 -20.83
CA PRO A 277 -15.71 4.55 -22.15
C PRO A 277 -14.94 3.84 -23.28
N SER A 278 -13.62 3.61 -23.12
CA SER A 278 -12.82 2.89 -24.13
C SER A 278 -13.19 1.40 -24.22
N LEU A 279 -13.75 0.80 -23.15
CA LEU A 279 -14.26 -0.58 -23.15
C LEU A 279 -15.57 -0.74 -23.93
N ALA A 280 -16.37 0.33 -24.01
CA ALA A 280 -17.62 0.34 -24.77
C ALA A 280 -17.42 0.68 -26.26
N GLY A 281 -16.19 1.03 -26.65
CA GLY A 281 -15.84 1.38 -28.03
C GLY A 281 -15.73 0.15 -28.94
N PRO A 282 -15.81 0.36 -30.28
CA PRO A 282 -15.74 -0.71 -31.27
C PRO A 282 -14.44 -1.52 -31.20
N ALA A 283 -13.36 -0.92 -30.72
CA ALA A 283 -12.06 -1.59 -30.58
C ALA A 283 -12.05 -2.74 -29.56
N ALA A 284 -12.96 -2.75 -28.57
CA ALA A 284 -13.07 -3.80 -27.57
C ALA A 284 -14.18 -4.84 -27.89
N ALA A 285 -14.95 -4.63 -28.94
CA ALA A 285 -16.13 -5.45 -29.25
C ALA A 285 -15.78 -6.94 -29.41
N ASP A 286 -14.65 -7.24 -30.06
CA ASP A 286 -14.25 -8.61 -30.39
C ASP A 286 -13.54 -9.34 -29.23
N ILE A 287 -13.19 -8.64 -28.14
CA ILE A 287 -12.45 -9.20 -27.01
C ILE A 287 -13.22 -9.20 -25.69
N HIS A 288 -14.52 -8.92 -25.67
CA HIS A 288 -15.31 -8.85 -24.43
C HIS A 288 -15.23 -10.14 -23.59
N GLY A 289 -15.23 -11.32 -24.25
CA GLY A 289 -15.10 -12.62 -23.57
C GLY A 289 -13.76 -12.76 -22.85
N GLN A 290 -12.67 -12.38 -23.51
CA GLN A 290 -11.31 -12.39 -22.95
C GLN A 290 -11.16 -11.36 -21.84
N VAL A 291 -11.74 -10.17 -22.00
CA VAL A 291 -11.78 -9.13 -20.96
C VAL A 291 -12.47 -9.64 -19.71
N LEU A 292 -13.65 -10.28 -19.86
CA LEU A 292 -14.38 -10.84 -18.73
C LEU A 292 -13.59 -11.97 -18.05
N ALA A 293 -13.01 -12.90 -18.81
CA ALA A 293 -12.22 -14.00 -18.27
C ALA A 293 -10.99 -13.49 -17.50
N GLY A 294 -10.25 -12.53 -18.07
CA GLY A 294 -9.12 -11.90 -17.43
C GLY A 294 -9.51 -11.12 -16.18
N ALA A 295 -10.59 -10.32 -16.23
CA ALA A 295 -11.08 -9.53 -15.10
C ALA A 295 -11.53 -10.42 -13.93
N LEU A 296 -12.26 -11.50 -14.20
CA LEU A 296 -12.65 -12.47 -13.17
C LEU A 296 -11.42 -13.12 -12.53
N THR A 297 -10.45 -13.53 -13.33
CA THR A 297 -9.21 -14.12 -12.84
C THR A 297 -8.40 -13.11 -12.00
N ALA A 298 -8.30 -11.85 -12.46
CA ALA A 298 -7.63 -10.79 -11.73
C ALA A 298 -8.31 -10.49 -10.39
N GLY A 299 -9.64 -10.44 -10.36
CA GLY A 299 -10.41 -10.23 -9.13
C GLY A 299 -10.23 -11.35 -8.11
N ILE A 300 -10.29 -12.62 -8.57
CA ILE A 300 -10.07 -13.79 -7.70
C ILE A 300 -8.64 -13.79 -7.15
N ALA A 301 -7.65 -13.59 -8.03
CA ALA A 301 -6.24 -13.55 -7.64
C ALA A 301 -5.95 -12.39 -6.68
N ALA A 302 -6.54 -11.22 -6.90
CA ALA A 302 -6.41 -10.06 -6.01
C ALA A 302 -7.05 -10.31 -4.64
N TYR A 303 -8.23 -10.93 -4.60
CA TYR A 303 -8.88 -11.28 -3.33
C TYR A 303 -8.04 -12.28 -2.53
N ALA A 304 -7.50 -13.31 -3.18
CA ALA A 304 -6.58 -14.25 -2.56
C ALA A 304 -5.29 -13.56 -2.07
N SER A 305 -4.74 -12.65 -2.88
CA SER A 305 -3.53 -11.88 -2.58
C SER A 305 -3.72 -10.97 -1.36
N VAL A 306 -4.80 -10.19 -1.29
CA VAL A 306 -5.04 -9.32 -0.13
C VAL A 306 -5.26 -10.13 1.15
N ARG A 307 -5.98 -11.25 1.05
CA ARG A 307 -6.18 -12.16 2.19
C ARG A 307 -4.87 -12.77 2.69
N PHE A 308 -3.98 -13.13 1.79
CA PHE A 308 -2.64 -13.62 2.12
C PHE A 308 -1.79 -12.51 2.75
N LEU A 309 -1.68 -11.35 2.09
CA LEU A 309 -0.80 -10.26 2.49
C LEU A 309 -1.20 -9.65 3.83
N THR A 310 -2.49 -9.51 4.13
CA THR A 310 -2.94 -9.03 5.43
C THR A 310 -2.51 -9.95 6.58
N ARG A 311 -2.50 -11.26 6.37
CA ARG A 311 -1.95 -12.22 7.36
C ARG A 311 -0.43 -12.24 7.38
N TYR A 312 0.19 -12.10 6.20
CA TYR A 312 1.64 -12.11 6.07
C TYR A 312 2.28 -10.95 6.84
N PHE A 313 1.75 -9.75 6.69
CA PHE A 313 2.33 -8.55 7.30
C PHE A 313 2.06 -8.39 8.79
N THR A 314 1.27 -9.26 9.43
CA THR A 314 1.18 -9.29 10.89
C THR A 314 2.50 -9.69 11.56
N THR A 315 3.33 -10.50 10.88
CA THR A 315 4.57 -11.06 11.45
C THR A 315 5.78 -10.96 10.53
N ARG A 316 5.60 -10.58 9.29
CA ARG A 316 6.64 -10.63 8.24
C ARG A 316 6.93 -9.25 7.67
N THR A 317 8.08 -9.15 7.01
CA THR A 317 8.67 -7.90 6.50
C THR A 317 8.61 -7.80 4.98
N LEU A 318 9.00 -6.65 4.43
CA LEU A 318 9.11 -6.41 2.99
C LEU A 318 10.33 -7.11 2.34
N THR A 319 11.24 -7.65 3.14
CA THR A 319 12.53 -8.20 2.65
C THR A 319 12.40 -9.24 1.52
N PRO A 320 11.50 -10.24 1.57
CA PRO A 320 11.38 -11.20 0.46
C PRO A 320 10.99 -10.57 -0.87
N PHE A 321 10.12 -9.55 -0.83
CA PHE A 321 9.69 -8.81 -2.02
C PHE A 321 10.80 -7.90 -2.57
N ALA A 322 11.62 -7.35 -1.66
CA ALA A 322 12.82 -6.60 -2.04
C ALA A 322 13.82 -7.49 -2.79
N VAL A 323 14.10 -8.67 -2.23
CA VAL A 323 15.00 -9.66 -2.87
C VAL A 323 14.45 -10.10 -4.22
N TYR A 324 13.16 -10.42 -4.30
CA TYR A 324 12.49 -10.76 -5.55
C TYR A 324 12.68 -9.66 -6.60
N SER A 325 12.35 -8.42 -6.26
CA SER A 325 12.44 -7.28 -7.18
C SER A 325 13.88 -7.02 -7.65
N LEU A 326 14.87 -7.18 -6.76
CA LEU A 326 16.28 -7.07 -7.11
C LEU A 326 16.72 -8.17 -8.07
N VAL A 327 16.41 -9.43 -7.75
CA VAL A 327 16.83 -10.58 -8.57
C VAL A 327 16.17 -10.53 -9.94
N VAL A 328 14.85 -10.39 -9.99
CA VAL A 328 14.11 -10.39 -11.26
C VAL A 328 14.44 -9.13 -12.08
N GLY A 329 14.47 -7.96 -11.44
CA GLY A 329 14.82 -6.71 -12.11
C GLY A 329 16.23 -6.75 -12.72
N SER A 330 17.23 -7.18 -11.96
CA SER A 330 18.61 -7.31 -12.45
C SER A 330 18.75 -8.36 -13.54
N ALA A 331 18.06 -9.50 -13.41
CA ALA A 331 18.07 -10.53 -14.45
C ALA A 331 17.46 -10.03 -15.76
N CYS A 332 16.33 -9.31 -15.69
CA CYS A 332 15.72 -8.67 -16.87
C CYS A 332 16.59 -7.56 -17.47
N LEU A 333 17.31 -6.78 -16.65
CA LEU A 333 18.28 -5.80 -17.14
C LEU A 333 19.40 -6.44 -17.94
N LEU A 334 19.99 -7.51 -17.38
CA LEU A 334 21.05 -8.25 -18.08
C LEU A 334 20.53 -8.87 -19.38
N TRP A 335 19.35 -9.45 -19.36
CA TRP A 335 18.72 -10.01 -20.55
C TRP A 335 18.47 -8.93 -21.60
N SER A 336 17.89 -7.77 -21.24
CA SER A 336 17.68 -6.64 -22.18
C SER A 336 19.00 -6.11 -22.75
N ALA A 337 20.07 -6.04 -21.95
CA ALA A 337 21.38 -5.60 -22.41
C ALA A 337 22.00 -6.56 -23.43
N ILE A 338 21.76 -7.87 -23.30
CA ILE A 338 22.28 -8.90 -24.20
C ILE A 338 21.46 -8.99 -25.49
N THR A 339 20.13 -8.84 -25.40
CA THR A 339 19.22 -9.03 -26.56
C THR A 339 18.93 -7.74 -27.32
N GLY A 340 19.29 -6.58 -26.78
CA GLY A 340 19.03 -5.27 -27.41
C GLY A 340 17.55 -4.84 -27.37
N VAL A 341 16.77 -5.42 -26.45
CA VAL A 341 15.30 -5.18 -26.29
C VAL A 341 15.00 -4.18 -25.18
#